data_e1f35cbcac93709b9c40a1ec916e71ed
#
_entry.id   e1f35cbcac93709b9c40a1ec916e71ed
#
_cell.length_a   1.000
_cell.length_b   1.000
_cell.length_c   1.000
_cell.angle_alpha   90.00
_cell.angle_beta   90.00
_cell.angle_gamma   90.00
#
_symmetry.space_group_name_H-M   'P 1'
#
loop_
_entity.id
_entity.type
_entity.pdbx_description
1 polymer ?
#
loop_
_entity_poly.entity_id
_entity_poly.type
_entity_poly.pdbx_seq_one_letter_code
_entity_poly.pdbx_strand_id
1 'polypeptide(L)'
;MKSARGFSILEILVVIAIMAVLASIVLVTLDTARAKTRDTERITNVQEVSKALNLYIVNNNTFPVFPEEITLTGDDAFSITLEDEEIISAVPKDPTHPARTYTYQSDASGSTYTLSFCLETDTIPNYSEGCSNTMTP
;
A
#
# COMPACT_ATOMS: atom_id res chain seq x y z
N MET A 1 -36.01 53.78 6.76
CA MET A 1 -35.69 52.92 5.58
C MET A 1 -34.30 52.35 5.81
N LYS A 2 -34.15 51.02 5.93
CA LYS A 2 -32.82 50.38 6.02
C LYS A 2 -32.24 50.27 4.62
N SER A 3 -31.11 50.92 4.38
CA SER A 3 -30.37 50.81 3.14
C SER A 3 -29.81 49.35 3.02
N ALA A 4 -30.29 48.61 2.03
CA ALA A 4 -29.71 47.32 1.69
C ALA A 4 -28.35 47.58 1.02
N ARG A 5 -27.27 47.23 1.70
CA ARG A 5 -25.91 47.24 1.11
C ARG A 5 -25.82 46.07 0.15
N GLY A 6 -25.74 46.33 -1.12
CA GLY A 6 -25.44 45.32 -2.15
C GLY A 6 -23.95 44.97 -2.17
N PHE A 7 -23.64 43.71 -2.48
CA PHE A 7 -22.27 43.27 -2.69
C PHE A 7 -21.66 43.89 -3.96
N SER A 8 -20.40 44.32 -3.86
CA SER A 8 -19.66 44.82 -5.01
C SER A 8 -19.10 43.64 -5.81
N ILE A 9 -19.08 43.78 -7.16
CA ILE A 9 -18.44 42.78 -8.06
C ILE A 9 -16.97 42.59 -7.68
N LEU A 10 -16.27 43.67 -7.31
CA LEU A 10 -14.88 43.62 -6.88
C LEU A 10 -14.70 42.77 -5.59
N GLU A 11 -15.64 42.85 -4.65
CA GLU A 11 -15.59 42.07 -3.41
C GLU A 11 -15.70 40.56 -3.68
N ILE A 12 -16.62 40.16 -4.59
CA ILE A 12 -16.74 38.77 -5.02
C ILE A 12 -15.48 38.31 -5.76
N LEU A 13 -14.90 39.15 -6.64
CA LEU A 13 -13.72 38.82 -7.39
C LEU A 13 -12.50 38.56 -6.48
N VAL A 14 -12.31 39.36 -5.45
CA VAL A 14 -11.26 39.18 -4.45
C VAL A 14 -11.46 37.87 -3.67
N VAL A 15 -12.69 37.56 -3.26
CA VAL A 15 -13.01 36.34 -2.52
C VAL A 15 -12.70 35.09 -3.35
N ILE A 16 -13.13 35.05 -4.62
CA ILE A 16 -12.83 33.88 -5.47
C ILE A 16 -11.33 33.75 -5.77
N ALA A 17 -10.60 34.86 -5.90
CA ALA A 17 -9.15 34.83 -6.08
C ALA A 17 -8.45 34.22 -4.85
N ILE A 18 -8.83 34.61 -3.64
CA ILE A 18 -8.27 34.04 -2.41
C ILE A 18 -8.65 32.56 -2.28
N MET A 19 -9.90 32.19 -2.57
CA MET A 19 -10.34 30.79 -2.53
C MET A 19 -9.56 29.93 -3.53
N ALA A 20 -9.26 30.42 -4.73
CA ALA A 20 -8.49 29.71 -5.73
C ALA A 20 -7.05 29.42 -5.26
N VAL A 21 -6.41 30.39 -4.59
CA VAL A 21 -5.08 30.22 -4.01
C VAL A 21 -5.10 29.18 -2.88
N LEU A 22 -6.06 29.28 -1.96
CA LEU A 22 -6.17 28.33 -0.85
C LEU A 22 -6.48 26.90 -1.35
N ALA A 23 -7.36 26.75 -2.34
CA ALA A 23 -7.69 25.45 -2.92
C ALA A 23 -6.46 24.78 -3.57
N SER A 24 -5.58 25.53 -4.20
CA SER A 24 -4.38 24.96 -4.83
C SER A 24 -3.40 24.33 -3.83
N ILE A 25 -3.27 24.90 -2.64
CA ILE A 25 -2.41 24.36 -1.57
C ILE A 25 -2.98 23.04 -1.02
N VAL A 26 -4.30 22.97 -0.84
CA VAL A 26 -4.98 21.79 -0.30
C VAL A 26 -4.82 20.58 -1.22
N LEU A 27 -4.90 20.77 -2.54
CA LEU A 27 -4.78 19.66 -3.49
C LEU A 27 -3.42 18.96 -3.42
N VAL A 28 -2.33 19.69 -3.34
CA VAL A 28 -0.96 19.13 -3.26
C VAL A 28 -0.75 18.35 -1.96
N THR A 29 -1.25 18.86 -0.84
CA THR A 29 -1.12 18.16 0.46
C THR A 29 -1.94 16.88 0.54
N LEU A 30 -3.09 16.82 -0.13
CA LEU A 30 -3.94 15.62 -0.17
C LEU A 30 -3.27 14.45 -0.90
N ASP A 31 -2.59 14.68 -2.01
CA ASP A 31 -1.95 13.59 -2.76
C ASP A 31 -0.78 12.98 -1.97
N THR A 32 0.00 13.79 -1.29
CA THR A 32 1.06 13.31 -0.39
C THR A 32 0.48 12.53 0.80
N ALA A 33 -0.61 13.01 1.39
CA ALA A 33 -1.29 12.31 2.49
C ALA A 33 -1.85 10.96 2.04
N ARG A 34 -2.45 10.89 0.86
CA ARG A 34 -2.94 9.62 0.27
C ARG A 34 -1.82 8.64 0.00
N ALA A 35 -0.68 9.10 -0.54
CA ALA A 35 0.48 8.26 -0.76
C ALA A 35 0.99 7.63 0.56
N LYS A 36 1.11 8.42 1.63
CA LYS A 36 1.49 7.92 2.96
C LYS A 36 0.49 6.90 3.53
N THR A 37 -0.80 7.12 3.31
CA THR A 37 -1.84 6.17 3.74
C THR A 37 -1.69 4.84 3.02
N ARG A 38 -1.50 4.85 1.70
CA ARG A 38 -1.25 3.63 0.92
C ARG A 38 0.02 2.91 1.34
N ASP A 39 1.09 3.65 1.65
CA ASP A 39 2.33 3.05 2.14
C ASP A 39 2.14 2.37 3.49
N THR A 40 1.39 2.98 4.40
CA THR A 40 1.03 2.36 5.68
C THR A 40 0.21 1.08 5.48
N GLU A 41 -0.74 1.10 4.56
CA GLU A 41 -1.53 -0.08 4.18
C GLU A 41 -0.64 -1.18 3.61
N ARG A 42 0.30 -0.86 2.72
CA ARG A 42 1.28 -1.80 2.16
C ARG A 42 2.09 -2.51 3.25
N ILE A 43 2.63 -1.75 4.19
CA ILE A 43 3.37 -2.34 5.31
C ILE A 43 2.48 -3.26 6.14
N THR A 44 1.23 -2.87 6.40
CA THR A 44 0.28 -3.70 7.13
C THR A 44 0.01 -5.00 6.38
N ASN A 45 -0.25 -4.93 5.07
CA ASN A 45 -0.49 -6.09 4.21
C ASN A 45 0.72 -7.05 4.17
N VAL A 46 1.92 -6.51 3.98
CA VAL A 46 3.16 -7.29 3.95
C VAL A 46 3.44 -7.97 5.30
N GLN A 47 3.16 -7.28 6.41
CA GLN A 47 3.26 -7.87 7.75
C GLN A 47 2.21 -8.96 7.98
N GLU A 48 1.01 -8.81 7.44
CA GLU A 48 -0.03 -9.83 7.51
C GLU A 48 0.39 -11.10 6.77
N VAL A 49 0.91 -10.96 5.54
CA VAL A 49 1.47 -12.08 4.77
C VAL A 49 2.65 -12.72 5.52
N SER A 50 3.55 -11.93 6.09
CA SER A 50 4.67 -12.45 6.89
C SER A 50 4.20 -13.24 8.11
N LYS A 51 3.15 -12.80 8.81
CA LYS A 51 2.55 -13.56 9.93
C LYS A 51 1.91 -14.86 9.45
N ALA A 52 1.23 -14.84 8.30
CA ALA A 52 0.68 -16.04 7.68
C ALA A 52 1.79 -17.05 7.33
N LEU A 53 2.91 -16.59 6.76
CA LEU A 53 4.08 -17.42 6.49
C LEU A 53 4.70 -18.02 7.75
N ASN A 54 4.75 -17.26 8.84
CA ASN A 54 5.22 -17.78 10.13
C ASN A 54 4.28 -18.84 10.71
N LEU A 55 2.98 -18.76 10.43
CA LEU A 55 2.04 -19.81 10.83
C LEU A 55 2.17 -21.04 9.93
N TYR A 56 2.36 -20.82 8.62
CA TYR A 56 2.58 -21.89 7.65
C TYR A 56 3.80 -22.75 7.99
N ILE A 57 4.95 -22.15 8.31
CA ILE A 57 6.16 -22.91 8.67
C ILE A 57 6.01 -23.70 9.96
N VAL A 58 5.20 -23.25 10.92
CA VAL A 58 4.90 -24.00 12.14
C VAL A 58 4.12 -25.28 11.81
N ASN A 59 3.22 -25.25 10.83
CA ASN A 59 2.41 -26.40 10.42
C ASN A 59 3.18 -27.34 9.49
N ASN A 60 4.00 -26.80 8.57
CA ASN A 60 4.58 -27.52 7.44
C ASN A 60 6.11 -27.75 7.55
N ASN A 61 6.77 -27.14 8.55
CA ASN A 61 8.23 -27.11 8.74
C ASN A 61 9.04 -26.46 7.61
N THR A 62 8.38 -25.90 6.61
CA THR A 62 8.97 -25.15 5.51
C THR A 62 8.08 -23.99 5.12
N PHE A 63 8.61 -22.97 4.49
CA PHE A 63 7.81 -21.98 3.81
C PHE A 63 7.26 -22.53 2.48
N PRO A 64 6.18 -21.95 1.90
CA PRO A 64 5.68 -22.35 0.60
C PRO A 64 6.80 -22.26 -0.46
N VAL A 65 7.01 -23.35 -1.21
CA VAL A 65 8.18 -23.46 -2.13
C VAL A 65 7.84 -22.90 -3.49
N PHE A 66 8.32 -21.68 -3.75
CA PHE A 66 8.26 -21.00 -5.05
C PHE A 66 9.65 -20.44 -5.38
N PRO A 67 10.54 -21.24 -6.02
CA PRO A 67 11.88 -20.81 -6.36
C PRO A 67 11.93 -19.70 -7.41
N GLU A 68 10.88 -19.56 -8.21
CA GLU A 68 10.65 -18.44 -9.13
C GLU A 68 9.77 -17.39 -8.46
N GLU A 69 10.06 -16.12 -8.75
CA GLU A 69 9.28 -15.02 -8.22
C GLU A 69 7.82 -15.09 -8.70
N ILE A 70 6.89 -15.09 -7.77
CA ILE A 70 5.45 -15.09 -8.05
C ILE A 70 4.82 -13.77 -7.63
N THR A 71 3.97 -13.21 -8.48
CA THR A 71 3.21 -11.99 -8.20
C THR A 71 1.95 -12.33 -7.41
N LEU A 72 1.72 -11.65 -6.30
CA LEU A 72 0.55 -11.84 -5.44
C LEU A 72 -0.65 -11.10 -6.04
N THR A 73 -1.58 -11.87 -6.58
CA THR A 73 -2.82 -11.36 -7.21
C THR A 73 -4.07 -11.73 -6.41
N GLY A 74 -3.91 -12.56 -5.36
CA GLY A 74 -4.99 -13.15 -4.58
C GLY A 74 -5.63 -14.37 -5.21
N ASP A 75 -5.36 -14.66 -6.49
CA ASP A 75 -5.81 -15.84 -7.21
C ASP A 75 -4.61 -16.64 -7.77
N ASP A 76 -3.41 -16.31 -7.33
CA ASP A 76 -2.17 -16.99 -7.69
C ASP A 76 -1.94 -18.24 -6.82
N ALA A 77 -1.00 -19.09 -7.26
CA ALA A 77 -0.74 -20.37 -6.59
C ALA A 77 -0.25 -20.21 -5.14
N PHE A 78 0.48 -19.14 -4.81
CA PHE A 78 0.90 -18.85 -3.45
C PHE A 78 -0.30 -18.46 -2.57
N SER A 79 -1.17 -17.57 -3.06
CA SER A 79 -2.38 -17.15 -2.36
C SER A 79 -3.30 -18.34 -2.07
N ILE A 80 -3.55 -19.17 -3.08
CA ILE A 80 -4.35 -20.39 -2.95
C ILE A 80 -3.74 -21.34 -1.90
N THR A 81 -2.40 -21.51 -1.87
CA THR A 81 -1.74 -22.38 -0.90
C THR A 81 -1.99 -21.94 0.54
N LEU A 82 -1.97 -20.64 0.84
CA LEU A 82 -2.22 -20.12 2.20
C LEU A 82 -3.70 -20.14 2.58
N GLU A 83 -4.59 -19.96 1.61
CA GLU A 83 -6.04 -19.96 1.81
C GLU A 83 -6.58 -21.37 1.99
N ASP A 84 -6.12 -22.35 1.22
CA ASP A 84 -6.52 -23.76 1.32
C ASP A 84 -6.13 -24.38 2.67
N GLU A 85 -5.05 -23.91 3.28
CA GLU A 85 -4.64 -24.33 4.65
C GLU A 85 -5.34 -23.53 5.76
N GLU A 86 -6.30 -22.68 5.42
CA GLU A 86 -7.06 -21.82 6.35
C GLU A 86 -6.16 -20.91 7.23
N ILE A 87 -4.96 -20.59 6.73
CA ILE A 87 -3.98 -19.74 7.45
C ILE A 87 -4.37 -18.28 7.36
N ILE A 88 -4.87 -17.87 6.19
CA ILE A 88 -5.37 -16.53 5.91
C ILE A 88 -6.65 -16.64 5.08
N SER A 89 -7.61 -15.77 5.32
CA SER A 89 -8.89 -15.79 4.59
C SER A 89 -8.78 -15.27 3.15
N ALA A 90 -7.83 -14.36 2.91
CA ALA A 90 -7.49 -13.85 1.59
C ALA A 90 -6.12 -13.15 1.66
N VAL A 91 -5.25 -13.39 0.68
CA VAL A 91 -3.96 -12.71 0.59
C VAL A 91 -4.18 -11.27 0.11
N PRO A 92 -3.72 -10.26 0.85
CA PRO A 92 -3.94 -8.87 0.50
C PRO A 92 -3.19 -8.48 -0.78
N LYS A 93 -3.83 -7.61 -1.58
CA LYS A 93 -3.28 -7.01 -2.82
C LYS A 93 -2.77 -5.60 -2.54
N ASP A 94 -1.85 -5.11 -3.38
CA ASP A 94 -1.43 -3.72 -3.33
C ASP A 94 -2.63 -2.77 -3.54
N PRO A 95 -2.75 -1.66 -2.76
CA PRO A 95 -3.84 -0.69 -2.92
C PRO A 95 -3.96 -0.08 -4.31
N THR A 96 -2.89 -0.15 -5.10
CA THR A 96 -2.86 0.37 -6.48
C THR A 96 -2.75 -0.73 -7.54
N HIS A 97 -3.01 -2.00 -7.14
CA HIS A 97 -3.01 -3.12 -8.10
C HIS A 97 -3.84 -2.81 -9.35
N PRO A 98 -3.39 -3.12 -10.59
CA PRO A 98 -2.16 -3.83 -10.94
C PRO A 98 -0.94 -2.92 -11.18
N ALA A 99 -1.02 -1.61 -10.93
CA ALA A 99 0.09 -0.67 -11.18
C ALA A 99 1.32 -0.98 -10.30
N ARG A 100 1.08 -1.46 -9.06
CA ARG A 100 2.07 -2.04 -8.16
C ARG A 100 1.56 -3.36 -7.63
N THR A 101 2.49 -4.26 -7.29
CA THR A 101 2.17 -5.60 -6.81
C THR A 101 3.15 -5.99 -5.73
N TYR A 102 2.77 -6.94 -4.90
CA TYR A 102 3.70 -7.67 -4.04
C TYR A 102 4.22 -8.88 -4.80
N THR A 103 5.46 -9.28 -4.52
CA THR A 103 6.01 -10.52 -5.06
C THR A 103 6.61 -11.37 -3.95
N TYR A 104 6.52 -12.67 -4.12
CA TYR A 104 7.06 -13.66 -3.20
C TYR A 104 8.03 -14.58 -3.94
N GLN A 105 9.11 -14.94 -3.29
CA GLN A 105 10.05 -15.96 -3.76
C GLN A 105 10.62 -16.70 -2.56
N SER A 106 10.79 -18.01 -2.65
CA SER A 106 11.50 -18.81 -1.66
C SER A 106 12.72 -19.49 -2.29
N ASP A 107 13.60 -19.99 -1.44
CA ASP A 107 14.61 -20.94 -1.88
C ASP A 107 13.98 -22.31 -2.20
N ALA A 108 14.72 -23.16 -2.92
CA ALA A 108 14.22 -24.47 -3.36
C ALA A 108 13.94 -25.44 -2.18
N SER A 109 14.47 -25.16 -1.00
CA SER A 109 14.27 -25.97 0.22
C SER A 109 13.13 -25.44 1.10
N GLY A 110 12.58 -24.25 0.82
CA GLY A 110 11.60 -23.61 1.67
C GLY A 110 12.14 -23.16 3.04
N SER A 111 13.47 -22.95 3.12
CA SER A 111 14.11 -22.52 4.38
C SER A 111 14.07 -21.03 4.60
N THR A 112 13.97 -20.25 3.54
CA THR A 112 13.91 -18.79 3.57
C THR A 112 13.02 -18.27 2.45
N TYR A 113 12.55 -17.04 2.62
CA TYR A 113 11.76 -16.34 1.60
C TYR A 113 12.16 -14.86 1.47
N THR A 114 11.77 -14.27 0.38
CA THR A 114 11.79 -12.82 0.15
C THR A 114 10.42 -12.38 -0.31
N LEU A 115 9.83 -11.45 0.42
CA LEU A 115 8.60 -10.77 0.06
C LEU A 115 8.94 -9.34 -0.35
N SER A 116 8.72 -8.98 -1.63
CA SER A 116 9.10 -7.68 -2.16
C SER A 116 7.87 -6.79 -2.35
N PHE A 117 8.06 -5.49 -2.16
CA PHE A 117 6.98 -4.50 -2.27
C PHE A 117 7.52 -3.10 -2.61
N CYS A 118 6.64 -2.24 -3.09
CA CYS A 118 6.98 -0.86 -3.47
C CYS A 118 6.39 0.13 -2.46
N LEU A 119 7.10 1.24 -2.22
CA LEU A 119 6.58 2.40 -1.49
C LEU A 119 6.57 3.64 -2.40
N GLU A 120 5.67 4.58 -2.10
CA GLU A 120 5.52 5.85 -2.82
C GLU A 120 6.27 6.99 -2.13
N THR A 121 6.66 6.79 -0.87
CA THR A 121 7.31 7.82 -0.03
C THR A 121 8.39 7.22 0.86
N ASP A 122 9.32 8.05 1.34
CA ASP A 122 10.35 7.70 2.34
C ASP A 122 9.87 7.86 3.79
N THR A 123 8.56 7.81 4.04
CA THR A 123 8.02 8.11 5.38
C THR A 123 7.99 6.92 6.33
N ILE A 124 8.20 5.72 5.82
CA ILE A 124 8.19 4.49 6.62
C ILE A 124 9.62 4.19 7.12
N PRO A 125 9.86 4.09 8.43
CA PRO A 125 11.18 3.78 8.96
C PRO A 125 11.72 2.44 8.43
N ASN A 126 13.01 2.38 8.10
CA ASN A 126 13.74 1.24 7.55
C ASN A 126 13.40 0.84 6.10
N TYR A 127 12.52 1.57 5.44
CA TYR A 127 12.18 1.37 4.04
C TYR A 127 12.34 2.67 3.26
N SER A 128 12.53 2.59 1.96
CA SER A 128 12.71 3.75 1.09
C SER A 128 11.68 3.78 -0.04
N GLU A 129 11.47 4.94 -0.61
CA GLU A 129 10.67 5.09 -1.82
C GLU A 129 11.21 4.17 -2.94
N GLY A 130 10.33 3.56 -3.72
CA GLY A 130 10.66 2.65 -4.80
C GLY A 130 10.32 1.19 -4.51
N CYS A 131 10.74 0.29 -5.41
CA CYS A 131 10.36 -1.12 -5.40
C CYS A 131 11.52 -2.05 -4.98
N SER A 132 12.49 -1.55 -4.22
CA SER A 132 13.60 -2.33 -3.69
C SER A 132 13.39 -2.79 -2.25
N ASN A 133 12.20 -2.60 -1.70
CA ASN A 133 11.90 -2.99 -0.34
C ASN A 133 11.58 -4.48 -0.25
N THR A 134 12.19 -5.15 0.73
CA THR A 134 12.01 -6.59 0.97
C THR A 134 11.76 -6.88 2.44
N MET A 135 11.02 -7.95 2.70
CA MET A 135 10.84 -8.56 4.02
C MET A 135 11.23 -10.03 3.94
N THR A 136 12.02 -10.49 4.90
CA THR A 136 12.51 -11.86 5.03
C THR A 136 12.16 -12.42 6.40
N PRO A 137 12.29 -13.72 6.65
CA PRO A 137 12.03 -14.34 7.95
C PRO A 137 12.75 -13.67 9.11
#